data_b0716a46e9a026106fa7c1fa08e5955e
#
_entry.id   b0716a46e9a026106fa7c1fa08e5955e
#
_cell.length_a   1.000
_cell.length_b   1.000
_cell.length_c   1.000
_cell.angle_alpha   90.00
_cell.angle_beta   90.00
_cell.angle_gamma   90.00
#
_symmetry.space_group_name_H-M   'P 1'
#
loop_
_entity.id
_entity.type
_entity.pdbx_description
1 polymer ?
#
loop_
_entity_poly.entity_id
_entity_poly.type
_entity_poly.pdbx_seq_one_letter_code
_entity_poly.pdbx_strand_id
1 'polypeptide(L)'
;MKKGVAIGGLILVTVIWGGGFVASDMALESMKPFQIMMVRFLLASVLMGLVSMGQRKKEAKIENCAGAIKAGMLMGLTLFAGFALQIVGLQYTTPSKNAFLTALNVVIVPFIAFVILKKKVGVKGIIGAIMAVAGVALLSLNGNLTLGIGDLLSLFCAVGFAFQIFLTGEFVKKYPAAVLNLVQMFTAFVLSMISMFVFGETDFQVTTKGWLSVLYLAVISTTICYLLQTACQKYVEETKAAIILCMESVFGTMFSIIILHEVITPRMVVGCIIILIAVIISNLSESGGEGNGENLQKAGETA
;
A
#
# COMPACT_ATOMS: atom_id res chain seq x y z
N MET A 1 11.45 4.67 -18.71
CA MET A 1 11.86 3.43 -18.02
C MET A 1 11.20 2.26 -18.76
N LYS A 2 11.89 1.11 -18.96
CA LYS A 2 11.28 -0.09 -19.58
C LYS A 2 10.30 -0.75 -18.58
N LYS A 3 9.19 -1.32 -19.06
CA LYS A 3 8.15 -1.98 -18.23
C LYS A 3 8.73 -3.05 -17.27
N GLY A 4 9.71 -3.85 -17.75
CA GLY A 4 10.38 -4.85 -16.90
C GLY A 4 11.16 -4.24 -15.72
N VAL A 5 11.79 -3.08 -15.90
CA VAL A 5 12.49 -2.36 -14.82
C VAL A 5 11.49 -1.83 -13.81
N ALA A 6 10.32 -1.35 -14.27
CA ALA A 6 9.25 -0.89 -13.39
C ALA A 6 8.69 -2.03 -12.53
N ILE A 7 8.49 -3.22 -13.11
CA ILE A 7 8.07 -4.43 -12.38
C ILE A 7 9.11 -4.80 -11.32
N GLY A 8 10.40 -4.84 -11.69
CA GLY A 8 11.49 -5.10 -10.75
C GLY A 8 11.54 -4.10 -9.60
N GLY A 9 11.29 -2.81 -9.89
CA GLY A 9 11.17 -1.76 -8.87
C GLY A 9 10.00 -2.00 -7.89
N LEU A 10 8.83 -2.40 -8.39
CA LEU A 10 7.69 -2.74 -7.54
C LEU A 10 7.96 -3.98 -6.68
N ILE A 11 8.64 -5.00 -7.21
CA ILE A 11 9.06 -6.18 -6.41
C ILE A 11 10.01 -5.75 -5.29
N LEU A 12 10.97 -4.86 -5.56
CA LEU A 12 11.85 -4.34 -4.50
C LEU A 12 11.06 -3.61 -3.41
N VAL A 13 10.06 -2.83 -3.80
CA VAL A 13 9.15 -2.16 -2.85
C VAL A 13 8.46 -3.19 -1.95
N THR A 14 7.98 -4.33 -2.49
CA THR A 14 7.29 -5.35 -1.68
C THR A 14 8.21 -6.01 -0.65
N VAL A 15 9.47 -6.26 -1.01
CA VAL A 15 10.46 -6.80 -0.06
C VAL A 15 10.68 -5.82 1.10
N ILE A 16 10.87 -4.54 0.79
CA ILE A 16 11.11 -3.51 1.80
C ILE A 16 9.86 -3.31 2.67
N TRP A 17 8.66 -3.27 2.08
CA TRP A 17 7.43 -3.12 2.84
C TRP A 17 7.12 -4.33 3.70
N GLY A 18 7.47 -5.55 3.26
CA GLY A 18 7.42 -6.74 4.10
C GLY A 18 8.21 -6.57 5.40
N GLY A 19 9.44 -6.04 5.31
CA GLY A 19 10.22 -5.67 6.50
C GLY A 19 9.61 -4.52 7.31
N GLY A 20 8.78 -3.68 6.68
CA GLY A 20 8.07 -2.59 7.34
C GLY A 20 7.05 -3.04 8.39
N PHE A 21 6.41 -4.20 8.23
CA PHE A 21 5.52 -4.78 9.24
C PHE A 21 6.26 -5.13 10.52
N VAL A 22 7.42 -5.80 10.37
CA VAL A 22 8.30 -6.14 11.49
C VAL A 22 8.86 -4.89 12.16
N ALA A 23 9.32 -3.91 11.38
CA ALA A 23 9.83 -2.67 11.93
C ALA A 23 8.74 -1.84 12.64
N SER A 24 7.48 -1.89 12.17
CA SER A 24 6.35 -1.25 12.84
C SER A 24 6.04 -1.90 14.17
N ASP A 25 6.05 -3.23 14.23
CA ASP A 25 5.88 -3.99 15.45
C ASP A 25 6.96 -3.67 16.49
N MET A 26 8.23 -3.71 16.05
CA MET A 26 9.38 -3.32 16.90
C MET A 26 9.32 -1.86 17.38
N ALA A 27 8.78 -0.95 16.58
CA ALA A 27 8.60 0.44 16.99
C ALA A 27 7.50 0.59 18.05
N LEU A 28 6.42 -0.19 17.93
CA LEU A 28 5.29 -0.20 18.88
C LEU A 28 5.68 -0.68 20.28
N GLU A 29 6.83 -1.35 20.46
CA GLU A 29 7.33 -1.73 21.79
C GLU A 29 7.63 -0.49 22.67
N SER A 30 7.95 0.66 22.08
CA SER A 30 8.33 1.87 22.83
C SER A 30 7.71 3.17 22.30
N MET A 31 6.96 3.11 21.22
CA MET A 31 6.26 4.25 20.63
C MET A 31 4.78 3.92 20.44
N LYS A 32 3.95 4.96 20.52
CA LYS A 32 2.52 4.84 20.21
C LYS A 32 2.27 5.02 18.70
N PRO A 33 1.13 4.53 18.16
CA PRO A 33 0.85 4.54 16.73
C PRO A 33 1.04 5.89 16.04
N PHE A 34 0.45 6.95 16.58
CA PHE A 34 0.53 8.26 15.94
C PHE A 34 1.88 8.96 16.14
N GLN A 35 2.67 8.59 17.15
CA GLN A 35 4.08 9.01 17.27
C GLN A 35 4.90 8.42 16.12
N ILE A 36 4.76 7.11 15.87
CA ILE A 36 5.44 6.43 14.75
C ILE A 36 5.08 7.12 13.43
N MET A 37 3.79 7.32 13.19
CA MET A 37 3.30 7.94 11.96
C MET A 37 3.78 9.38 11.81
N MET A 38 3.73 10.18 12.86
CA MET A 38 4.16 11.58 12.84
C MET A 38 5.65 11.70 12.48
N VAL A 39 6.52 10.96 13.18
CA VAL A 39 7.97 11.00 12.90
C VAL A 39 8.26 10.44 11.50
N ARG A 40 7.62 9.33 11.12
CA ARG A 40 7.77 8.69 9.82
C ARG A 40 7.45 9.64 8.67
N PHE A 41 6.28 10.29 8.72
CA PHE A 41 5.83 11.18 7.65
C PHE A 41 6.48 12.56 7.69
N LEU A 42 6.91 13.06 8.86
CA LEU A 42 7.72 14.26 8.97
C LEU A 42 9.04 14.08 8.21
N LEU A 43 9.79 13.05 8.54
CA LEU A 43 11.06 12.76 7.87
C LEU A 43 10.87 12.51 6.37
N ALA A 44 9.84 11.73 6.00
CA ALA A 44 9.53 11.50 4.60
C ALA A 44 9.19 12.78 3.84
N SER A 45 8.40 13.70 4.43
CA SER A 45 8.06 14.98 3.78
C SER A 45 9.27 15.88 3.61
N VAL A 46 10.19 15.92 4.59
CA VAL A 46 11.45 16.68 4.48
C VAL A 46 12.31 16.11 3.35
N LEU A 47 12.53 14.80 3.34
CA LEU A 47 13.33 14.13 2.30
C LEU A 47 12.71 14.27 0.90
N MET A 48 11.38 14.14 0.78
CA MET A 48 10.67 14.37 -0.49
C MET A 48 10.77 15.83 -0.94
N GLY A 49 10.77 16.78 0.01
CA GLY A 49 11.04 18.20 -0.26
C GLY A 49 12.39 18.42 -0.91
N LEU A 50 13.45 17.83 -0.35
CA LEU A 50 14.81 17.89 -0.91
C LEU A 50 14.88 17.28 -2.31
N VAL A 51 14.28 16.12 -2.53
CA VAL A 51 14.18 15.47 -3.85
C VAL A 51 13.45 16.38 -4.84
N SER A 52 12.30 16.93 -4.46
CA SER A 52 11.51 17.82 -5.31
C SER A 52 12.28 19.09 -5.69
N MET A 53 13.04 19.68 -4.76
CA MET A 53 13.91 20.84 -5.04
C MET A 53 15.01 20.50 -6.05
N GLY A 54 15.63 19.31 -5.94
CA GLY A 54 16.65 18.86 -6.88
C GLY A 54 16.10 18.58 -8.29
N GLN A 55 14.84 18.16 -8.41
CA GLN A 55 14.19 17.86 -9.69
C GLN A 55 13.58 19.09 -10.38
N ARG A 56 13.24 20.16 -9.63
CA ARG A 56 12.65 21.40 -10.19
C ARG A 56 13.42 22.00 -11.35
N LYS A 57 14.73 21.82 -11.38
CA LYS A 57 15.60 22.32 -12.48
C LYS A 57 15.46 21.51 -13.78
N LYS A 58 14.89 20.30 -13.72
CA LYS A 58 14.80 19.37 -14.87
C LYS A 58 13.35 19.16 -15.34
N GLU A 59 12.34 19.52 -14.55
CA GLU A 59 10.95 19.33 -14.91
C GLU A 59 10.36 20.60 -15.53
N ALA A 60 9.50 20.40 -16.54
CA ALA A 60 8.74 21.48 -17.15
C ALA A 60 7.83 22.14 -16.09
N LYS A 61 7.55 23.43 -16.27
CA LYS A 61 6.67 24.20 -15.38
C LYS A 61 5.33 23.49 -15.22
N ILE A 62 4.93 23.23 -13.98
CA ILE A 62 3.66 22.55 -13.68
C ILE A 62 2.52 23.51 -14.09
N GLU A 63 1.81 23.18 -15.18
CA GLU A 63 0.73 24.03 -15.70
C GLU A 63 -0.44 24.16 -14.70
N ASN A 64 -0.73 23.10 -13.93
CA ASN A 64 -1.80 23.07 -12.93
C ASN A 64 -1.27 22.67 -11.55
N CYS A 65 -0.62 23.61 -10.87
CA CYS A 65 -0.09 23.41 -9.52
C CYS A 65 -1.21 23.12 -8.49
N ALA A 66 -2.34 23.81 -8.56
CA ALA A 66 -3.48 23.62 -7.66
C ALA A 66 -4.07 22.20 -7.80
N GLY A 67 -4.16 21.68 -9.03
CA GLY A 67 -4.61 20.32 -9.30
C GLY A 67 -3.65 19.27 -8.72
N ALA A 68 -2.33 19.47 -8.86
CA ALA A 68 -1.32 18.58 -8.29
C ALA A 68 -1.37 18.55 -6.75
N ILE A 69 -1.58 19.70 -6.12
CA ILE A 69 -1.73 19.79 -4.65
C ILE A 69 -2.99 19.06 -4.20
N LYS A 70 -4.15 19.30 -4.83
CA LYS A 70 -5.41 18.60 -4.49
C LYS A 70 -5.26 17.08 -4.64
N ALA A 71 -4.63 16.63 -5.73
CA ALA A 71 -4.37 15.21 -5.97
C ALA A 71 -3.47 14.61 -4.88
N GLY A 72 -2.37 15.27 -4.53
CA GLY A 72 -1.48 14.84 -3.46
C GLY A 72 -2.14 14.84 -2.09
N MET A 73 -2.99 15.82 -1.78
CA MET A 73 -3.78 15.86 -0.54
C MET A 73 -4.76 14.67 -0.45
N LEU A 74 -5.45 14.34 -1.52
CA LEU A 74 -6.36 13.20 -1.55
C LEU A 74 -5.59 11.88 -1.37
N MET A 75 -4.45 11.72 -2.05
CA MET A 75 -3.55 10.58 -1.84
C MET A 75 -3.05 10.52 -0.40
N GLY A 76 -2.68 11.67 0.20
CA GLY A 76 -2.21 11.76 1.59
C GLY A 76 -3.29 11.41 2.61
N LEU A 77 -4.54 11.78 2.36
CA LEU A 77 -5.68 11.41 3.22
C LEU A 77 -5.90 9.89 3.22
N THR A 78 -5.91 9.27 2.04
CA THR A 78 -6.11 7.81 1.94
C THR A 78 -4.92 7.04 2.48
N LEU A 79 -3.71 7.56 2.29
CA LEU A 79 -2.48 7.03 2.88
C LEU A 79 -2.52 7.07 4.41
N PHE A 80 -2.86 8.23 4.98
CA PHE A 80 -3.00 8.39 6.43
C PHE A 80 -4.04 7.44 7.00
N ALA A 81 -5.23 7.35 6.39
CA ALA A 81 -6.29 6.44 6.84
C ALA A 81 -5.82 4.97 6.80
N GLY A 82 -5.14 4.56 5.72
CA GLY A 82 -4.57 3.23 5.62
C GLY A 82 -3.57 2.95 6.76
N PHE A 83 -2.57 3.82 6.95
CA PHE A 83 -1.57 3.61 8.00
C PHE A 83 -2.11 3.73 9.41
N ALA A 84 -3.04 4.66 9.68
CA ALA A 84 -3.65 4.78 10.99
C ALA A 84 -4.35 3.49 11.40
N LEU A 85 -5.19 2.94 10.51
CA LEU A 85 -5.87 1.68 10.74
C LEU A 85 -4.90 0.48 10.81
N GLN A 86 -3.84 0.48 9.99
CA GLN A 86 -2.83 -0.57 9.98
C GLN A 86 -2.03 -0.62 11.27
N ILE A 87 -1.45 0.52 11.71
CA ILE A 87 -0.56 0.56 12.87
C ILE A 87 -1.34 0.43 14.17
N VAL A 88 -2.53 1.04 14.28
CA VAL A 88 -3.43 0.81 15.42
C VAL A 88 -3.89 -0.64 15.43
N GLY A 89 -4.25 -1.21 14.29
CA GLY A 89 -4.64 -2.62 14.17
C GLY A 89 -3.53 -3.57 14.59
N LEU A 90 -2.27 -3.25 14.25
CA LEU A 90 -1.10 -4.07 14.59
C LEU A 90 -0.89 -4.24 16.10
N GLN A 91 -1.38 -3.30 16.93
CA GLN A 91 -1.35 -3.47 18.40
C GLN A 91 -2.24 -4.63 18.92
N TYR A 92 -3.17 -5.12 18.09
CA TYR A 92 -4.18 -6.12 18.46
C TYR A 92 -4.16 -7.37 17.60
N THR A 93 -3.20 -7.47 16.65
CA THR A 93 -3.01 -8.63 15.77
C THR A 93 -1.53 -8.89 15.55
N THR A 94 -1.17 -9.92 14.77
CA THR A 94 0.24 -10.21 14.46
C THR A 94 0.68 -9.54 13.16
N PRO A 95 1.98 -9.25 12.97
CA PRO A 95 2.50 -8.69 11.73
C PRO A 95 2.13 -9.50 10.49
N SER A 96 2.18 -10.83 10.56
CA SER A 96 1.79 -11.71 9.45
C SER A 96 0.32 -11.55 9.10
N LYS A 97 -0.61 -11.58 10.07
CA LYS A 97 -2.03 -11.37 9.82
C LYS A 97 -2.29 -9.97 9.26
N ASN A 98 -1.68 -8.95 9.86
CA ASN A 98 -1.82 -7.57 9.40
C ASN A 98 -1.38 -7.43 7.94
N ALA A 99 -0.25 -8.04 7.54
CA ALA A 99 0.26 -8.02 6.18
C ALA A 99 -0.70 -8.70 5.19
N PHE A 100 -1.23 -9.89 5.51
CA PHE A 100 -2.17 -10.57 4.62
C PHE A 100 -3.52 -9.86 4.50
N LEU A 101 -4.04 -9.29 5.59
CA LEU A 101 -5.28 -8.53 5.56
C LEU A 101 -5.12 -7.23 4.77
N THR A 102 -4.00 -6.55 4.92
CA THR A 102 -3.65 -5.37 4.11
C THR A 102 -3.59 -5.70 2.62
N ALA A 103 -3.01 -6.85 2.25
CA ALA A 103 -2.88 -7.28 0.85
C ALA A 103 -4.23 -7.46 0.12
N LEU A 104 -5.36 -7.50 0.84
CA LEU A 104 -6.69 -7.47 0.23
C LEU A 104 -6.99 -6.18 -0.54
N ASN A 105 -6.18 -5.15 -0.38
CA ASN A 105 -6.24 -3.95 -1.21
C ASN A 105 -6.26 -4.28 -2.71
N VAL A 106 -5.56 -5.33 -3.12
CA VAL A 106 -5.47 -5.77 -4.51
C VAL A 106 -6.80 -6.26 -5.09
N VAL A 107 -7.64 -6.85 -4.25
CA VAL A 107 -9.00 -7.27 -4.64
C VAL A 107 -9.92 -6.05 -4.71
N ILE A 108 -9.70 -5.04 -3.86
CA ILE A 108 -10.54 -3.84 -3.76
C ILE A 108 -10.27 -2.88 -4.92
N VAL A 109 -9.01 -2.76 -5.40
CA VAL A 109 -8.63 -1.83 -6.47
C VAL A 109 -9.49 -1.98 -7.74
N PRO A 110 -9.74 -3.17 -8.31
CA PRO A 110 -10.62 -3.33 -9.47
C PRO A 110 -12.06 -2.87 -9.22
N PHE A 111 -12.59 -3.05 -8.00
CA PHE A 111 -13.94 -2.57 -7.65
C PHE A 111 -13.99 -1.04 -7.58
N ILE A 112 -12.93 -0.39 -7.05
CA ILE A 112 -12.80 1.07 -7.10
C ILE A 112 -12.77 1.55 -8.55
N ALA A 113 -11.98 0.90 -9.42
CA ALA A 113 -11.93 1.22 -10.84
C ALA A 113 -13.29 1.02 -11.53
N PHE A 114 -14.05 0.00 -11.17
CA PHE A 114 -15.41 -0.22 -11.65
C PHE A 114 -16.35 0.94 -11.25
N VAL A 115 -16.36 1.34 -9.99
CA VAL A 115 -17.25 2.38 -9.48
C VAL A 115 -16.90 3.75 -10.06
N ILE A 116 -15.60 4.10 -10.09
CA ILE A 116 -15.14 5.45 -10.48
C ILE A 116 -14.98 5.57 -11.99
N LEU A 117 -14.34 4.60 -12.65
CA LEU A 117 -14.03 4.64 -14.08
C LEU A 117 -15.03 3.85 -14.94
N LYS A 118 -16.02 3.20 -14.33
CA LYS A 118 -16.99 2.31 -14.99
C LYS A 118 -16.34 1.13 -15.74
N LYS A 119 -15.11 0.75 -15.40
CA LYS A 119 -14.43 -0.43 -15.94
C LYS A 119 -15.13 -1.68 -15.40
N LYS A 120 -15.54 -2.61 -16.28
CA LYS A 120 -16.24 -3.84 -15.86
C LYS A 120 -15.33 -4.75 -15.05
N VAL A 121 -15.80 -5.24 -13.91
CA VAL A 121 -15.13 -6.30 -13.15
C VAL A 121 -15.46 -7.64 -13.82
N GLY A 122 -14.45 -8.36 -14.26
CA GLY A 122 -14.61 -9.68 -14.87
C GLY A 122 -15.07 -10.74 -13.84
N VAL A 123 -15.64 -11.84 -14.33
CA VAL A 123 -16.10 -12.97 -13.51
C VAL A 123 -14.99 -13.50 -12.59
N LYS A 124 -13.75 -13.57 -13.09
CA LYS A 124 -12.58 -13.98 -12.30
C LYS A 124 -12.30 -13.02 -11.14
N GLY A 125 -12.53 -11.71 -11.32
CA GLY A 125 -12.43 -10.73 -10.23
C GLY A 125 -13.43 -11.01 -9.11
N ILE A 126 -14.66 -11.38 -9.46
CA ILE A 126 -15.71 -11.76 -8.49
C ILE A 126 -15.33 -13.06 -7.76
N ILE A 127 -14.88 -14.08 -8.49
CA ILE A 127 -14.42 -15.35 -7.91
C ILE A 127 -13.25 -15.09 -6.94
N GLY A 128 -12.26 -14.28 -7.36
CA GLY A 128 -11.14 -13.91 -6.53
C GLY A 128 -11.58 -13.21 -5.26
N ALA A 129 -12.55 -12.29 -5.32
CA ALA A 129 -13.10 -11.62 -4.15
C ALA A 129 -13.75 -12.61 -3.16
N ILE A 130 -14.55 -13.55 -3.64
CA ILE A 130 -15.19 -14.59 -2.79
C ILE A 130 -14.12 -15.47 -2.13
N MET A 131 -13.10 -15.90 -2.90
CA MET A 131 -11.99 -16.69 -2.36
C MET A 131 -11.18 -15.90 -1.33
N ALA A 132 -10.94 -14.59 -1.57
CA ALA A 132 -10.24 -13.74 -0.62
C ALA A 132 -11.00 -13.66 0.72
N VAL A 133 -12.32 -13.48 0.69
CA VAL A 133 -13.15 -13.49 1.91
C VAL A 133 -13.05 -14.83 2.64
N ALA A 134 -13.09 -15.96 1.93
CA ALA A 134 -12.91 -17.28 2.54
C ALA A 134 -11.51 -17.44 3.18
N GLY A 135 -10.47 -16.98 2.51
CA GLY A 135 -9.09 -16.98 3.05
C GLY A 135 -8.94 -16.13 4.30
N VAL A 136 -9.55 -14.93 4.31
CA VAL A 136 -9.61 -14.05 5.50
C VAL A 136 -10.33 -14.73 6.65
N ALA A 137 -11.45 -15.39 6.39
CA ALA A 137 -12.18 -16.12 7.42
C ALA A 137 -11.31 -17.21 8.06
N LEU A 138 -10.55 -17.95 7.25
CA LEU A 138 -9.60 -18.95 7.75
C LEU A 138 -8.43 -18.35 8.53
N LEU A 139 -7.92 -17.18 8.10
CA LEU A 139 -6.80 -16.51 8.74
C LEU A 139 -7.19 -15.87 10.08
N SER A 140 -8.34 -15.21 10.13
CA SER A 140 -8.70 -14.28 11.21
C SER A 140 -9.74 -14.80 12.18
N LEU A 141 -10.67 -15.67 11.75
CA LEU A 141 -11.72 -16.17 12.65
C LEU A 141 -11.16 -17.12 13.72
N ASN A 142 -11.43 -16.81 14.95
CA ASN A 142 -11.14 -17.67 16.09
C ASN A 142 -12.17 -18.83 16.16
N GLY A 143 -11.97 -19.78 17.08
CA GLY A 143 -12.89 -20.91 17.26
C GLY A 143 -14.37 -20.50 17.47
N ASN A 144 -14.62 -19.30 18.00
CA ASN A 144 -15.94 -18.72 18.19
C ASN A 144 -16.45 -17.88 16.98
N LEU A 145 -15.81 -17.98 15.83
CA LEU A 145 -16.15 -17.22 14.62
C LEU A 145 -16.18 -15.69 14.80
N THR A 146 -15.39 -15.17 15.74
CA THR A 146 -15.27 -13.72 15.96
C THR A 146 -13.99 -13.18 15.35
N LEU A 147 -14.10 -12.04 14.64
CA LEU A 147 -12.97 -11.26 14.20
C LEU A 147 -12.43 -10.43 15.37
N GLY A 148 -11.10 -10.46 15.57
CA GLY A 148 -10.43 -9.55 16.49
C GLY A 148 -10.49 -8.11 15.97
N ILE A 149 -10.45 -7.15 16.89
CA ILE A 149 -10.45 -5.72 16.52
C ILE A 149 -9.25 -5.37 15.62
N GLY A 150 -8.07 -5.96 15.85
CA GLY A 150 -6.89 -5.76 15.03
C GLY A 150 -7.06 -6.25 13.60
N ASP A 151 -7.70 -7.42 13.43
CA ASP A 151 -7.99 -7.98 12.12
C ASP A 151 -9.01 -7.11 11.37
N LEU A 152 -10.02 -6.59 12.06
CA LEU A 152 -11.03 -5.69 11.50
C LEU A 152 -10.39 -4.36 11.04
N LEU A 153 -9.55 -3.76 11.87
CA LEU A 153 -8.81 -2.54 11.50
C LEU A 153 -7.88 -2.78 10.30
N SER A 154 -7.22 -3.94 10.24
CA SER A 154 -6.38 -4.34 9.11
C SER A 154 -7.18 -4.54 7.82
N LEU A 155 -8.42 -5.02 7.89
CA LEU A 155 -9.33 -5.07 6.74
C LEU A 155 -9.72 -3.68 6.24
N PHE A 156 -10.05 -2.77 7.14
CA PHE A 156 -10.36 -1.39 6.75
C PHE A 156 -9.14 -0.64 6.22
N CYS A 157 -7.92 -0.93 6.72
CA CYS A 157 -6.72 -0.32 6.17
C CYS A 157 -6.51 -0.71 4.70
N ALA A 158 -6.88 -1.93 4.30
CA ALA A 158 -6.80 -2.36 2.90
C ALA A 158 -7.64 -1.48 1.97
N VAL A 159 -8.78 -0.95 2.43
CA VAL A 159 -9.58 0.02 1.67
C VAL A 159 -8.81 1.33 1.47
N GLY A 160 -8.19 1.86 2.53
CA GLY A 160 -7.36 3.07 2.45
C GLY A 160 -6.21 2.94 1.46
N PHE A 161 -5.47 1.84 1.52
CA PHE A 161 -4.38 1.57 0.58
C PHE A 161 -4.87 1.27 -0.84
N ALA A 162 -6.02 0.61 -1.01
CA ALA A 162 -6.61 0.42 -2.33
C ALA A 162 -6.92 1.75 -3.02
N PHE A 163 -7.50 2.71 -2.30
CA PHE A 163 -7.69 4.07 -2.81
C PHE A 163 -6.36 4.75 -3.12
N GLN A 164 -5.36 4.64 -2.24
CA GLN A 164 -4.04 5.24 -2.47
C GLN A 164 -3.37 4.69 -3.73
N ILE A 165 -3.38 3.37 -3.95
CA ILE A 165 -2.81 2.72 -5.14
C ILE A 165 -3.53 3.17 -6.40
N PHE A 166 -4.87 3.16 -6.38
CA PHE A 166 -5.71 3.59 -7.49
C PHE A 166 -5.44 5.07 -7.86
N LEU A 167 -5.48 5.96 -6.87
CA LEU A 167 -5.24 7.40 -7.07
C LEU A 167 -3.82 7.68 -7.56
N THR A 168 -2.81 6.94 -7.06
CA THR A 168 -1.44 7.05 -7.54
C THR A 168 -1.36 6.73 -9.02
N GLY A 169 -1.97 5.62 -9.48
CA GLY A 169 -1.99 5.22 -10.89
C GLY A 169 -2.65 6.25 -11.79
N GLU A 170 -3.71 6.91 -11.33
CA GLU A 170 -4.43 7.92 -12.10
C GLU A 170 -3.73 9.29 -12.10
N PHE A 171 -3.18 9.72 -10.96
CA PHE A 171 -2.62 11.07 -10.85
C PHE A 171 -1.19 11.17 -11.38
N VAL A 172 -0.39 10.09 -11.32
CA VAL A 172 0.98 10.11 -11.86
C VAL A 172 1.01 10.27 -13.39
N LYS A 173 -0.09 9.98 -14.07
CA LYS A 173 -0.28 10.23 -15.51
C LYS A 173 -0.37 11.72 -15.84
N LYS A 174 -0.78 12.55 -14.86
CA LYS A 174 -1.11 13.97 -15.03
C LYS A 174 -0.13 14.91 -14.33
N TYR A 175 0.50 14.46 -13.24
CA TYR A 175 1.32 15.29 -12.37
C TYR A 175 2.66 14.63 -12.06
N PRO A 176 3.72 15.42 -11.80
CA PRO A 176 5.03 14.89 -11.43
C PRO A 176 5.01 14.06 -10.15
N ALA A 177 5.63 12.88 -10.19
CA ALA A 177 5.68 11.95 -9.05
C ALA A 177 6.27 12.59 -7.77
N ALA A 178 7.33 13.42 -7.91
CA ALA A 178 7.96 14.08 -6.78
C ALA A 178 7.01 15.03 -6.04
N VAL A 179 6.20 15.79 -6.78
CA VAL A 179 5.21 16.73 -6.21
C VAL A 179 4.07 15.98 -5.54
N LEU A 180 3.53 14.95 -6.20
CA LEU A 180 2.49 14.10 -5.62
C LEU A 180 2.96 13.48 -4.30
N ASN A 181 4.18 12.90 -4.29
CA ASN A 181 4.75 12.29 -3.09
C ASN A 181 5.02 13.30 -1.97
N LEU A 182 5.57 14.48 -2.30
CA LEU A 182 5.78 15.53 -1.30
C LEU A 182 4.47 15.92 -0.62
N VAL A 183 3.43 16.22 -1.42
CA VAL A 183 2.15 16.68 -0.88
C VAL A 183 1.45 15.56 -0.11
N GLN A 184 1.47 14.31 -0.58
CA GLN A 184 0.84 13.20 0.16
C GLN A 184 1.55 12.92 1.49
N MET A 185 2.89 12.97 1.55
CA MET A 185 3.62 12.76 2.80
C MET A 185 3.40 13.91 3.78
N PHE A 186 3.40 15.15 3.30
CA PHE A 186 3.11 16.31 4.14
C PHE A 186 1.67 16.27 4.69
N THR A 187 0.69 15.89 3.88
CA THR A 187 -0.70 15.74 4.33
C THR A 187 -0.81 14.64 5.39
N ALA A 188 -0.18 13.48 5.16
CA ALA A 188 -0.16 12.39 6.13
C ALA A 188 0.56 12.81 7.44
N PHE A 189 1.64 13.59 7.35
CA PHE A 189 2.32 14.17 8.52
C PHE A 189 1.39 15.05 9.33
N VAL A 190 0.72 16.02 8.71
CA VAL A 190 -0.17 16.97 9.40
C VAL A 190 -1.31 16.20 10.10
N LEU A 191 -1.94 15.24 9.41
CA LEU A 191 -3.01 14.42 10.00
C LEU A 191 -2.50 13.55 11.15
N SER A 192 -1.30 12.97 11.02
CA SER A 192 -0.68 12.16 12.08
C SER A 192 -0.35 13.02 13.30
N MET A 193 0.17 14.23 13.09
CA MET A 193 0.46 15.18 14.15
C MET A 193 -0.82 15.59 14.91
N ILE A 194 -1.89 15.93 14.19
CA ILE A 194 -3.18 16.25 14.79
C ILE A 194 -3.70 15.05 15.62
N SER A 195 -3.66 13.84 15.05
CA SER A 195 -4.09 12.64 15.74
C SER A 195 -3.25 12.35 16.99
N MET A 196 -1.93 12.52 16.93
CA MET A 196 -1.04 12.37 18.08
C MET A 196 -1.47 13.28 19.26
N PHE A 197 -1.81 14.54 19.00
CA PHE A 197 -2.32 15.45 20.03
C PHE A 197 -3.72 15.07 20.50
N VAL A 198 -4.63 14.72 19.60
CA VAL A 198 -6.02 14.34 19.93
C VAL A 198 -6.06 13.11 20.82
N PHE A 199 -5.23 12.12 20.56
CA PHE A 199 -5.15 10.88 21.34
C PHE A 199 -4.19 10.98 22.55
N GLY A 200 -3.56 12.13 22.78
CA GLY A 200 -2.66 12.37 23.91
C GLY A 200 -1.36 11.55 23.85
N GLU A 201 -0.89 11.21 22.66
CA GLU A 201 0.33 10.42 22.45
C GLU A 201 1.59 11.33 22.42
N THR A 202 1.75 12.22 23.42
CA THR A 202 2.81 13.25 23.40
C THR A 202 4.05 12.87 24.20
N ASP A 203 4.01 11.81 24.99
CA ASP A 203 5.15 11.34 25.79
C ASP A 203 6.05 10.40 24.95
N PHE A 204 7.28 10.87 24.67
CA PHE A 204 8.28 10.17 23.88
C PHE A 204 9.34 9.51 24.76
N GLN A 205 9.06 8.29 25.23
CA GLN A 205 10.04 7.46 25.94
C GLN A 205 10.53 6.32 25.02
N VAL A 206 11.28 6.69 23.99
CA VAL A 206 11.60 5.80 22.87
C VAL A 206 12.96 5.15 23.06
N THR A 207 13.01 3.82 22.94
CA THR A 207 14.25 3.05 22.96
C THR A 207 15.06 3.26 21.68
N THR A 208 16.37 2.93 21.74
CA THR A 208 17.23 2.95 20.53
C THR A 208 16.67 2.05 19.43
N LYS A 209 16.11 0.87 19.79
CA LYS A 209 15.42 -0.03 18.85
C LYS A 209 14.24 0.65 18.17
N GLY A 210 13.41 1.36 18.94
CA GLY A 210 12.27 2.13 18.42
C GLY A 210 12.71 3.21 17.42
N TRP A 211 13.74 3.99 17.75
CA TRP A 211 14.28 5.01 16.85
C TRP A 211 14.86 4.41 15.55
N LEU A 212 15.62 3.32 15.62
CA LEU A 212 16.15 2.66 14.42
C LEU A 212 15.02 2.12 13.54
N SER A 213 14.00 1.54 14.15
CA SER A 213 12.81 1.05 13.44
C SER A 213 12.07 2.17 12.71
N VAL A 214 11.81 3.30 13.38
CA VAL A 214 11.13 4.45 12.76
C VAL A 214 12.00 5.11 11.68
N LEU A 215 13.31 5.17 11.83
CA LEU A 215 14.22 5.65 10.79
C LEU A 215 14.17 4.75 9.54
N TYR A 216 14.18 3.42 9.71
CA TYR A 216 13.97 2.48 8.61
C TYR A 216 12.62 2.73 7.93
N LEU A 217 11.54 2.87 8.71
CA LEU A 217 10.21 3.14 8.20
C LEU A 217 10.15 4.46 7.43
N ALA A 218 10.75 5.53 7.94
CA ALA A 218 10.72 6.85 7.34
C ALA A 218 11.55 6.94 6.04
N VAL A 219 12.80 6.50 6.10
CA VAL A 219 13.76 6.70 5.00
C VAL A 219 13.55 5.63 3.93
N ILE A 220 13.62 4.36 4.31
CA ILE A 220 13.64 3.24 3.37
C ILE A 220 12.22 2.85 2.99
N SER A 221 11.38 2.49 3.96
CA SER A 221 10.04 1.96 3.70
C SER A 221 9.04 3.04 3.22
N THR A 222 9.24 4.31 3.57
CA THR A 222 8.36 5.40 3.11
C THR A 222 9.01 6.19 1.99
N THR A 223 10.11 6.90 2.23
CA THR A 223 10.65 7.84 1.24
C THR A 223 11.07 7.13 -0.04
N ILE A 224 11.94 6.14 0.04
CA ILE A 224 12.46 5.43 -1.15
C ILE A 224 11.34 4.63 -1.80
N CYS A 225 10.54 3.87 -1.03
CA CYS A 225 9.51 3.01 -1.59
C CYS A 225 8.39 3.78 -2.28
N TYR A 226 7.88 4.88 -1.71
CA TYR A 226 6.82 5.66 -2.36
C TYR A 226 7.32 6.42 -3.59
N LEU A 227 8.58 6.91 -3.61
CA LEU A 227 9.19 7.43 -4.83
C LEU A 227 9.27 6.37 -5.92
N LEU A 228 9.74 5.19 -5.55
CA LEU A 228 9.89 4.07 -6.49
C LEU A 228 8.54 3.56 -6.97
N GLN A 229 7.59 3.34 -6.06
CA GLN A 229 6.21 2.94 -6.38
C GLN A 229 5.58 3.91 -7.38
N THR A 230 5.54 5.20 -7.06
CA THR A 230 4.91 6.21 -7.90
C THR A 230 5.60 6.31 -9.27
N ALA A 231 6.94 6.26 -9.31
CA ALA A 231 7.68 6.27 -10.56
C ALA A 231 7.41 5.02 -11.41
N CYS A 232 7.26 3.84 -10.78
CA CYS A 232 6.98 2.58 -11.46
C CYS A 232 5.53 2.49 -11.94
N GLN A 233 4.56 2.97 -11.14
CA GLN A 233 3.14 2.97 -11.51
C GLN A 233 2.83 3.87 -12.72
N LYS A 234 3.71 4.77 -13.11
CA LYS A 234 3.61 5.48 -14.38
C LYS A 234 3.68 4.54 -15.59
N TYR A 235 4.31 3.37 -15.47
CA TYR A 235 4.57 2.40 -16.54
C TYR A 235 3.86 1.07 -16.34
N VAL A 236 3.20 0.88 -15.20
CA VAL A 236 2.47 -0.34 -14.82
C VAL A 236 1.08 0.08 -14.38
N GLU A 237 0.07 -0.53 -14.97
CA GLU A 237 -1.33 -0.28 -14.66
C GLU A 237 -1.62 -0.52 -13.17
N GLU A 238 -2.56 0.23 -12.59
CA GLU A 238 -2.89 0.22 -11.16
C GLU A 238 -3.24 -1.16 -10.63
N THR A 239 -4.01 -1.95 -11.39
CA THR A 239 -4.37 -3.32 -11.01
C THR A 239 -3.17 -4.25 -11.01
N LYS A 240 -2.32 -4.18 -12.06
CA LYS A 240 -1.08 -4.97 -12.13
C LYS A 240 -0.07 -4.57 -11.05
N ALA A 241 0.00 -3.27 -10.72
CA ALA A 241 0.82 -2.79 -9.62
C ALA A 241 0.33 -3.35 -8.28
N ALA A 242 -0.99 -3.33 -8.02
CA ALA A 242 -1.58 -3.89 -6.81
C ALA A 242 -1.27 -5.38 -6.63
N ILE A 243 -1.30 -6.19 -7.72
CA ILE A 243 -0.91 -7.62 -7.66
C ILE A 243 0.54 -7.79 -7.21
N ILE A 244 1.44 -7.02 -7.82
CA ILE A 244 2.85 -7.12 -7.47
C ILE A 244 3.03 -6.69 -6.01
N LEU A 245 2.39 -5.59 -5.61
CA LEU A 245 2.50 -5.05 -4.26
C LEU A 245 1.94 -5.99 -3.20
N CYS A 246 0.95 -6.85 -3.49
CA CYS A 246 0.44 -7.81 -2.51
C CYS A 246 1.50 -8.86 -2.08
N MET A 247 2.59 -9.02 -2.83
CA MET A 247 3.71 -9.87 -2.42
C MET A 247 4.36 -9.40 -1.11
N GLU A 248 4.08 -8.16 -0.68
CA GLU A 248 4.52 -7.65 0.63
C GLU A 248 4.06 -8.54 1.78
N SER A 249 2.88 -9.18 1.68
CA SER A 249 2.37 -10.09 2.69
C SER A 249 3.21 -11.36 2.83
N VAL A 250 3.73 -11.88 1.72
CA VAL A 250 4.63 -13.04 1.73
C VAL A 250 5.95 -12.69 2.40
N PHE A 251 6.56 -11.57 2.01
CA PHE A 251 7.81 -11.10 2.62
C PHE A 251 7.61 -10.68 4.07
N GLY A 252 6.48 -10.04 4.41
CA GLY A 252 6.13 -9.67 5.78
C GLY A 252 6.03 -10.87 6.70
N THR A 253 5.34 -11.92 6.27
CA THR A 253 5.25 -13.17 7.01
C THR A 253 6.61 -13.86 7.15
N MET A 254 7.39 -13.91 6.06
CA MET A 254 8.73 -14.50 6.09
C MET A 254 9.64 -13.78 7.11
N PHE A 255 9.67 -12.45 7.09
CA PHE A 255 10.46 -11.67 8.04
C PHE A 255 9.92 -11.76 9.46
N SER A 256 8.60 -11.83 9.66
CA SER A 256 8.00 -12.01 10.98
C SER A 256 8.39 -13.35 11.62
N ILE A 257 8.39 -14.44 10.83
CA ILE A 257 8.85 -15.76 11.29
C ILE A 257 10.35 -15.70 11.67
N ILE A 258 11.19 -15.10 10.81
CA ILE A 258 12.66 -15.11 10.99
C ILE A 258 13.09 -14.16 12.12
N ILE A 259 12.51 -12.98 12.22
CA ILE A 259 12.98 -11.89 13.10
C ILE A 259 12.21 -11.87 14.43
N LEU A 260 10.88 -12.04 14.38
CA LEU A 260 10.02 -11.99 15.57
C LEU A 260 9.68 -13.37 16.11
N HIS A 261 10.13 -14.45 15.44
CA HIS A 261 9.82 -15.84 15.79
C HIS A 261 8.31 -16.12 15.92
N GLU A 262 7.52 -15.46 15.07
CA GLU A 262 6.05 -15.63 15.05
C GLU A 262 5.68 -17.07 14.71
N VAL A 263 4.82 -17.67 15.55
CA VAL A 263 4.34 -19.04 15.35
C VAL A 263 3.15 -19.04 14.39
N ILE A 264 3.33 -19.64 13.23
CA ILE A 264 2.30 -19.75 12.20
C ILE A 264 1.56 -21.08 12.36
N THR A 265 0.25 -21.02 12.52
CA THR A 265 -0.59 -22.23 12.58
C THR A 265 -0.86 -22.79 11.17
N PRO A 266 -1.11 -24.12 11.02
CA PRO A 266 -1.50 -24.69 9.71
C PRO A 266 -2.72 -24.00 9.10
N ARG A 267 -3.67 -23.57 9.92
CA ARG A 267 -4.85 -22.83 9.48
C ARG A 267 -4.49 -21.49 8.88
N MET A 268 -3.55 -20.75 9.47
CA MET A 268 -3.04 -19.49 8.92
C MET A 268 -2.35 -19.71 7.58
N VAL A 269 -1.56 -20.77 7.44
CA VAL A 269 -0.90 -21.12 6.15
C VAL A 269 -1.93 -21.37 5.06
N VAL A 270 -2.97 -22.14 5.34
CA VAL A 270 -4.05 -22.43 4.37
C VAL A 270 -4.79 -21.14 3.99
N GLY A 271 -5.12 -20.29 4.97
CA GLY A 271 -5.75 -18.97 4.73
C GLY A 271 -4.89 -18.08 3.83
N CYS A 272 -3.59 -17.99 4.12
CA CYS A 272 -2.63 -17.24 3.31
C CYS A 272 -2.55 -17.74 1.86
N ILE A 273 -2.47 -19.05 1.67
CA ILE A 273 -2.43 -19.68 0.33
C ILE A 273 -3.71 -19.35 -0.44
N ILE A 274 -4.87 -19.45 0.19
CA ILE A 274 -6.16 -19.12 -0.45
C ILE A 274 -6.20 -17.65 -0.85
N ILE A 275 -5.74 -16.72 0.00
CA ILE A 275 -5.67 -15.28 -0.33
C ILE A 275 -4.75 -15.06 -1.52
N LEU A 276 -3.55 -15.65 -1.55
CA LEU A 276 -2.62 -15.50 -2.68
C LEU A 276 -3.22 -16.05 -3.99
N ILE A 277 -3.87 -17.20 -3.94
CA ILE A 277 -4.55 -17.79 -5.11
C ILE A 277 -5.70 -16.87 -5.56
N ALA A 278 -6.50 -16.35 -4.61
CA ALA A 278 -7.59 -15.42 -4.89
C ALA A 278 -7.11 -14.15 -5.63
N VAL A 279 -5.98 -13.60 -5.18
CA VAL A 279 -5.31 -12.46 -5.81
C VAL A 279 -4.89 -12.79 -7.23
N ILE A 280 -4.24 -13.93 -7.45
CA ILE A 280 -3.80 -14.36 -8.79
C ILE A 280 -5.02 -14.54 -9.72
N ILE A 281 -6.06 -15.22 -9.27
CA ILE A 281 -7.27 -15.47 -10.06
C ILE A 281 -7.99 -14.17 -10.41
N SER A 282 -8.15 -13.27 -9.43
CA SER A 282 -8.80 -11.97 -9.63
C SER A 282 -8.17 -11.18 -10.78
N ASN A 283 -6.88 -11.35 -10.99
CA ASN A 283 -6.09 -10.54 -11.91
C ASN A 283 -5.77 -11.22 -13.25
N LEU A 284 -5.99 -12.53 -13.40
CA LEU A 284 -5.86 -13.24 -14.68
C LEU A 284 -6.92 -12.80 -15.72
N SER A 285 -7.95 -12.07 -15.32
CA SER A 285 -9.07 -11.66 -16.18
C SER A 285 -8.78 -10.53 -17.15
N GLU A 286 -7.83 -9.65 -16.82
CA GLU A 286 -7.58 -8.44 -17.61
C GLU A 286 -6.60 -8.64 -18.76
N SER A 287 -5.80 -9.71 -18.74
CA SER A 287 -4.85 -10.01 -19.82
C SER A 287 -5.49 -10.52 -21.12
N GLY A 288 -6.75 -10.90 -21.09
CA GLY A 288 -7.47 -11.46 -22.27
C GLY A 288 -8.26 -10.45 -23.11
N GLY A 289 -8.42 -9.22 -22.62
CA GLY A 289 -9.23 -8.18 -23.32
C GLY A 289 -8.45 -7.27 -24.27
N GLU A 290 -7.15 -7.13 -24.06
CA GLU A 290 -6.31 -6.23 -24.88
C GLU A 290 -5.90 -6.81 -26.24
N GLY A 291 -5.91 -8.15 -26.40
CA GLY A 291 -5.53 -8.80 -27.67
C GLY A 291 -6.55 -8.64 -28.81
N ASN A 292 -7.81 -8.36 -28.51
CA ASN A 292 -8.86 -8.24 -29.54
C ASN A 292 -9.03 -6.80 -30.07
N GLY A 293 -8.63 -5.76 -29.33
CA GLY A 293 -8.74 -4.36 -29.78
C GLY A 293 -7.67 -3.98 -30.81
N GLU A 294 -6.42 -4.45 -30.63
CA GLU A 294 -5.33 -4.17 -31.58
C GLU A 294 -5.48 -4.89 -32.91
N ASN A 295 -6.08 -6.10 -32.93
CA ASN A 295 -6.33 -6.84 -34.16
C ASN A 295 -7.48 -6.26 -35.00
N LEU A 296 -8.46 -5.61 -34.37
CA LEU A 296 -9.56 -4.93 -35.10
C LEU A 296 -9.12 -3.58 -35.68
N GLN A 297 -8.18 -2.89 -35.02
CA GLN A 297 -7.62 -1.64 -35.55
C GLN A 297 -6.67 -1.88 -36.74
N LYS A 298 -5.87 -2.95 -36.70
CA LYS A 298 -5.00 -3.35 -37.84
C LYS A 298 -5.77 -3.90 -39.02
N ALA A 299 -6.94 -4.52 -38.81
CA ALA A 299 -7.79 -5.00 -39.89
C ALA A 299 -8.60 -3.87 -40.59
N GLY A 300 -8.79 -2.74 -39.94
CA GLY A 300 -9.46 -1.56 -40.51
C GLY A 300 -8.55 -0.62 -41.31
N GLU A 301 -7.22 -0.73 -41.14
CA GLU A 301 -6.24 0.07 -41.90
C GLU A 301 -5.76 -0.60 -43.21
N THR A 302 -6.17 -1.85 -43.48
CA THR A 302 -5.80 -2.62 -44.68
C THR A 302 -6.99 -2.88 -45.61
N ALA A 303 -8.15 -2.27 -45.41
CA ALA A 303 -9.31 -2.22 -46.28
C ALA A 303 -9.58 -0.80 -46.75
#